data_9f22ea123e0dfded95f2a7e785c0e51b
#
_entry.id   9f22ea123e0dfded95f2a7e785c0e51b
#
_cell.length_a   1.000
_cell.length_b   1.000
_cell.length_c   1.000
_cell.angle_alpha   90.00
_cell.angle_beta   90.00
_cell.angle_gamma   90.00
#
_symmetry.space_group_name_H-M   'P 1'
#
loop_
_entity.id
_entity.type
_entity.pdbx_description
1 polymer ?
#
loop_
_entity_poly.entity_id
_entity_poly.type
_entity_poly.pdbx_seq_one_letter_code
_entity_poly.pdbx_strand_id
1 'polypeptide(L)'
;DVYKRQALLKQHNYEDVLYMPKLLPVLSYPKLWEQAFSLQSLQASEYRSMDGASGNKELFFTLALQYPVPKPVSFSYDDCYLSMSGSTARLRVRLFEGELRFFYDGSPKDYYYLPAEDIAVHKSIASAVDKEHRVQANASNCYSKKYAIFLPQYDAVFSPVFREQPRGRKCYF
;
A
#
# COMPACT_ATOMS: atom_id res chain seq x y z
N ASP A 1 -3.08 46.98 -37.59
CA ASP A 1 -3.67 45.66 -37.45
C ASP A 1 -4.19 45.29 -36.06
N VAL A 2 -4.66 46.35 -35.37
CA VAL A 2 -5.23 46.25 -34.02
C VAL A 2 -6.56 45.46 -34.04
N TYR A 3 -7.37 45.64 -35.08
CA TYR A 3 -8.67 44.98 -35.21
C TYR A 3 -8.58 43.46 -35.34
N LYS A 4 -7.56 42.95 -36.02
CA LYS A 4 -7.34 41.50 -36.12
C LYS A 4 -6.93 40.93 -34.77
N ARG A 5 -6.11 41.63 -34.01
CA ARG A 5 -5.72 41.22 -32.64
C ARG A 5 -6.90 41.21 -31.69
N GLN A 6 -7.75 42.23 -31.79
CA GLN A 6 -8.96 42.32 -30.97
C GLN A 6 -9.96 41.20 -31.31
N ALA A 7 -10.14 40.90 -32.61
CA ALA A 7 -11.00 39.77 -33.01
C ALA A 7 -10.48 38.44 -32.48
N LEU A 8 -9.15 38.19 -32.57
CA LEU A 8 -8.54 37.01 -32.04
C LEU A 8 -8.69 36.87 -30.52
N LEU A 9 -8.50 37.97 -29.77
CA LEU A 9 -8.70 38.01 -28.32
C LEU A 9 -10.14 37.73 -27.93
N LYS A 10 -11.10 38.27 -28.65
CA LYS A 10 -12.54 38.03 -28.40
C LYS A 10 -12.88 36.56 -28.68
N GLN A 11 -12.35 35.98 -29.74
CA GLN A 11 -12.55 34.58 -30.06
C GLN A 11 -11.95 33.68 -28.98
N HIS A 12 -10.73 33.96 -28.53
CA HIS A 12 -10.06 33.20 -27.49
C HIS A 12 -10.86 33.25 -26.16
N ASN A 13 -11.27 34.45 -25.73
CA ASN A 13 -12.08 34.59 -24.52
C ASN A 13 -13.42 33.85 -24.65
N TYR A 14 -14.07 33.91 -25.81
CA TYR A 14 -15.30 33.19 -26.06
C TYR A 14 -15.10 31.67 -25.94
N GLU A 15 -14.03 31.14 -26.55
CA GLU A 15 -13.68 29.71 -26.50
C GLU A 15 -13.36 29.28 -25.06
N ASP A 16 -12.61 30.07 -24.31
CA ASP A 16 -12.29 29.81 -22.90
C ASP A 16 -13.57 29.69 -22.05
N VAL A 17 -14.49 30.62 -22.17
CA VAL A 17 -15.77 30.60 -21.46
C VAL A 17 -16.63 29.40 -21.91
N LEU A 18 -16.68 29.13 -23.20
CA LEU A 18 -17.47 28.01 -23.77
C LEU A 18 -16.95 26.63 -23.31
N TYR A 19 -15.62 26.49 -23.18
CA TYR A 19 -15.02 25.19 -22.82
C TYR A 19 -14.82 25.01 -21.31
N MET A 20 -14.89 26.09 -20.50
CA MET A 20 -14.77 26.02 -19.05
C MET A 20 -15.72 24.99 -18.39
N PRO A 21 -17.02 24.95 -18.74
CA PRO A 21 -17.94 23.93 -18.20
C PRO A 21 -17.52 22.49 -18.52
N LYS A 22 -16.81 22.26 -19.63
CA LYS A 22 -16.30 20.94 -20.00
C LYS A 22 -15.12 20.49 -19.13
N LEU A 23 -14.47 21.41 -18.42
CA LEU A 23 -13.42 21.12 -17.46
C LEU A 23 -13.94 20.83 -16.05
N LEU A 24 -15.20 21.24 -15.74
CA LEU A 24 -15.78 21.00 -14.42
C LEU A 24 -15.72 19.54 -13.95
N PRO A 25 -15.92 18.53 -14.81
CA PRO A 25 -15.75 17.14 -14.39
C PRO A 25 -14.38 16.80 -13.81
N VAL A 26 -13.32 17.54 -14.19
CA VAL A 26 -11.97 17.33 -13.63
C VAL A 26 -11.94 17.61 -12.13
N LEU A 27 -12.79 18.50 -11.64
CA LEU A 27 -12.89 18.86 -10.21
C LEU A 27 -13.45 17.71 -9.36
N SER A 28 -14.00 16.67 -9.95
CA SER A 28 -14.45 15.49 -9.21
C SER A 28 -13.29 14.56 -8.80
N TYR A 29 -12.13 14.62 -9.48
CA TYR A 29 -11.00 13.74 -9.17
C TYR A 29 -10.39 13.97 -7.78
N PRO A 30 -10.21 15.19 -7.26
CA PRO A 30 -9.76 15.38 -5.88
C PRO A 30 -10.69 14.74 -4.86
N LYS A 31 -12.01 14.73 -5.12
CA LYS A 31 -13.01 14.14 -4.24
C LYS A 31 -13.04 12.61 -4.26
N LEU A 32 -12.34 11.97 -5.22
CA LEU A 32 -12.27 10.51 -5.29
C LEU A 32 -11.76 9.87 -4.02
N TRP A 33 -10.78 10.50 -3.38
CA TRP A 33 -10.14 9.96 -2.17
C TRP A 33 -10.90 10.31 -0.89
N GLU A 34 -11.86 11.22 -0.98
CA GLU A 34 -12.70 11.63 0.15
C GLU A 34 -14.00 10.83 0.23
N GLN A 35 -14.37 10.14 -0.85
CA GLN A 35 -15.60 9.36 -0.90
C GLN A 35 -15.47 7.98 -0.24
N ALA A 36 -16.60 7.43 0.18
CA ALA A 36 -16.67 6.06 0.65
C ALA A 36 -16.52 5.06 -0.49
N PHE A 37 -15.75 4.01 -0.23
CA PHE A 37 -15.62 2.83 -1.11
C PHE A 37 -16.33 1.66 -0.44
N SER A 38 -17.16 0.97 -1.18
CA SER A 38 -17.78 -0.27 -0.69
C SER A 38 -17.24 -1.49 -1.42
N LEU A 39 -16.77 -2.49 -0.66
CA LEU A 39 -16.25 -3.73 -1.20
C LEU A 39 -17.38 -4.53 -1.84
N GLN A 40 -17.26 -4.81 -3.13
CA GLN A 40 -18.19 -5.64 -3.91
C GLN A 40 -17.71 -7.08 -3.99
N SER A 41 -16.44 -7.27 -4.26
CA SER A 41 -15.81 -8.60 -4.30
C SER A 41 -14.33 -8.54 -3.99
N LEU A 42 -13.83 -9.65 -3.45
CA LEU A 42 -12.42 -9.90 -3.21
C LEU A 42 -12.08 -11.27 -3.80
N GLN A 43 -11.06 -11.32 -4.65
CA GLN A 43 -10.59 -12.54 -5.28
C GLN A 43 -9.08 -12.64 -5.09
N ALA A 44 -8.61 -13.85 -4.76
CA ALA A 44 -7.19 -14.18 -4.76
C ALA A 44 -6.86 -14.92 -6.06
N SER A 45 -5.74 -14.59 -6.66
CA SER A 45 -5.20 -15.27 -7.83
C SER A 45 -3.74 -15.61 -7.62
N GLU A 46 -3.36 -16.74 -8.13
CA GLU A 46 -1.97 -17.18 -8.20
C GLU A 46 -1.66 -17.45 -9.67
N TYR A 47 -0.64 -16.80 -10.20
CA TYR A 47 -0.18 -17.07 -11.56
C TYR A 47 1.31 -17.36 -11.56
N ARG A 48 1.72 -18.31 -12.40
CA ARG A 48 3.13 -18.59 -12.63
C ARG A 48 3.66 -17.62 -13.68
N SER A 49 4.77 -16.97 -13.37
CA SER A 49 5.52 -16.21 -14.37
C SER A 49 6.04 -17.14 -15.45
N MET A 50 6.13 -16.66 -16.69
CA MET A 50 6.72 -17.43 -17.80
C MET A 50 8.15 -17.87 -17.53
N ASP A 51 8.85 -17.20 -16.63
CA ASP A 51 10.25 -17.47 -16.26
C ASP A 51 10.41 -18.63 -15.29
N GLY A 52 9.31 -19.35 -14.92
CA GLY A 52 9.33 -20.46 -13.99
C GLY A 52 9.59 -20.08 -12.53
N ALA A 53 9.67 -18.79 -12.22
CA ALA A 53 9.73 -18.28 -10.86
C ALA A 53 8.44 -18.61 -10.11
N SER A 54 8.53 -18.75 -8.79
CA SER A 54 7.40 -19.06 -7.90
C SER A 54 6.20 -18.17 -8.21
N GLY A 55 5.00 -18.76 -8.20
CA GLY A 55 3.77 -18.10 -8.58
C GLY A 55 3.58 -16.77 -7.83
N ASN A 56 3.37 -15.70 -8.56
CA ASN A 56 3.00 -14.42 -7.96
C ASN A 56 1.57 -14.51 -7.44
N LYS A 57 1.36 -14.14 -6.19
CA LYS A 57 0.05 -14.10 -5.56
C LYS A 57 -0.48 -12.67 -5.57
N GLU A 58 -1.71 -12.50 -6.00
CA GLU A 58 -2.36 -11.19 -6.09
C GLU A 58 -3.75 -11.22 -5.49
N LEU A 59 -4.16 -10.09 -4.92
CA LEU A 59 -5.52 -9.84 -4.51
C LEU A 59 -6.16 -8.83 -5.46
N PHE A 60 -7.39 -9.13 -5.86
CA PHE A 60 -8.23 -8.28 -6.69
C PHE A 60 -9.43 -7.82 -5.89
N PHE A 61 -9.50 -6.53 -5.63
CA PHE A 61 -10.63 -5.88 -4.99
C PHE A 61 -11.48 -5.21 -6.06
N THR A 62 -12.77 -5.49 -6.07
CA THR A 62 -13.73 -4.70 -6.83
C THR A 62 -14.51 -3.86 -5.84
N LEU A 63 -14.47 -2.55 -6.03
CA LEU A 63 -15.05 -1.55 -5.14
C LEU A 63 -16.09 -0.75 -5.89
N ALA A 64 -17.22 -0.46 -5.25
CA ALA A 64 -18.18 0.53 -5.76
C ALA A 64 -17.79 1.91 -5.25
N LEU A 65 -17.85 2.88 -6.16
CA LEU A 65 -17.66 4.29 -5.91
C LEU A 65 -19.02 4.93 -5.62
N GLN A 66 -19.09 5.80 -4.63
CA GLN A 66 -20.28 6.59 -4.35
C GLN A 66 -20.56 7.58 -5.49
N TYR A 67 -19.51 8.18 -6.03
CA TYR A 67 -19.57 9.09 -7.17
C TYR A 67 -18.77 8.54 -8.33
N PRO A 68 -19.36 8.52 -9.55
CA PRO A 68 -18.68 7.97 -10.72
C PRO A 68 -17.51 8.87 -11.14
N VAL A 69 -16.47 8.25 -11.70
CA VAL A 69 -15.37 8.98 -12.34
C VAL A 69 -15.81 9.48 -13.72
N PRO A 70 -15.53 10.75 -14.09
CA PRO A 70 -15.94 11.31 -15.38
C PRO A 70 -15.34 10.61 -16.59
N LYS A 71 -14.11 10.16 -16.46
CA LYS A 71 -13.38 9.38 -17.46
C LYS A 71 -12.61 8.27 -16.78
N PRO A 72 -12.40 7.13 -17.43
CA PRO A 72 -11.56 6.07 -16.89
C PRO A 72 -10.16 6.59 -16.55
N VAL A 73 -9.66 6.20 -15.39
CA VAL A 73 -8.30 6.49 -14.93
C VAL A 73 -7.67 5.23 -14.40
N SER A 74 -6.36 5.11 -14.57
CA SER A 74 -5.58 4.03 -13.98
C SER A 74 -4.20 4.54 -13.59
N PHE A 75 -3.67 3.98 -12.52
CA PHE A 75 -2.31 4.23 -12.09
C PHE A 75 -1.76 3.03 -11.33
N SER A 76 -0.44 2.94 -11.30
CA SER A 76 0.27 1.94 -10.51
C SER A 76 1.20 2.63 -9.53
N TYR A 77 1.31 2.06 -8.36
CA TYR A 77 2.23 2.49 -7.34
C TYR A 77 2.76 1.24 -6.61
N ASP A 78 4.06 0.99 -6.73
CA ASP A 78 4.75 -0.17 -6.14
C ASP A 78 4.01 -1.50 -6.44
N ASP A 79 3.45 -2.16 -5.45
CA ASP A 79 2.74 -3.44 -5.60
C ASP A 79 1.24 -3.28 -5.94
N CYS A 80 0.77 -2.05 -6.11
CA CYS A 80 -0.63 -1.76 -6.35
C CYS A 80 -0.89 -1.26 -7.76
N TYR A 81 -1.98 -1.74 -8.37
CA TYR A 81 -2.54 -1.18 -9.60
C TYR A 81 -4.01 -0.88 -9.37
N LEU A 82 -4.40 0.37 -9.56
CA LEU A 82 -5.78 0.83 -9.43
C LEU A 82 -6.29 1.29 -10.78
N SER A 83 -7.47 0.80 -11.17
CA SER A 83 -8.23 1.31 -12.33
C SER A 83 -9.64 1.66 -11.90
N MET A 84 -10.14 2.78 -12.38
CA MET A 84 -11.49 3.28 -12.09
C MET A 84 -12.21 3.61 -13.39
N SER A 85 -13.47 3.21 -13.49
CA SER A 85 -14.34 3.49 -14.65
C SER A 85 -15.79 3.55 -14.20
N GLY A 86 -16.49 4.65 -14.50
CA GLY A 86 -17.83 4.88 -14.00
C GLY A 86 -17.86 4.79 -12.48
N SER A 87 -18.76 3.98 -11.93
CA SER A 87 -18.91 3.77 -10.48
C SER A 87 -18.15 2.55 -9.95
N THR A 88 -17.17 2.04 -10.69
CA THR A 88 -16.39 0.86 -10.28
C THR A 88 -14.91 1.19 -10.20
N ALA A 89 -14.28 0.81 -9.08
CA ALA A 89 -12.83 0.76 -8.94
C ALA A 89 -12.35 -0.68 -8.81
N ARG A 90 -11.23 -1.01 -9.47
CA ARG A 90 -10.56 -2.30 -9.37
C ARG A 90 -9.15 -2.06 -8.87
N LEU A 91 -8.86 -2.57 -7.68
CA LEU A 91 -7.54 -2.52 -7.08
C LEU A 91 -6.92 -3.92 -7.12
N ARG A 92 -5.77 -4.01 -7.75
CA ARG A 92 -4.92 -5.20 -7.74
C ARG A 92 -3.72 -4.95 -6.84
N VAL A 93 -3.47 -5.88 -5.92
CA VAL A 93 -2.35 -5.80 -4.98
C VAL A 93 -1.53 -7.07 -5.09
N ARG A 94 -0.23 -6.92 -5.37
CA ARG A 94 0.72 -8.03 -5.35
C ARG A 94 1.09 -8.34 -3.90
N LEU A 95 0.98 -9.59 -3.51
CA LEU A 95 1.34 -10.07 -2.19
C LEU A 95 2.84 -10.38 -2.11
N PHE A 96 3.40 -10.18 -0.95
CA PHE A 96 4.77 -10.60 -0.63
C PHE A 96 4.74 -11.97 0.03
N GLU A 97 5.50 -12.93 -0.49
CA GLU A 97 5.71 -14.23 0.14
C GLU A 97 7.17 -14.33 0.59
N GLY A 98 7.37 -14.52 1.87
CA GLY A 98 8.71 -14.57 2.44
C GLY A 98 8.72 -14.47 3.96
N GLU A 99 9.90 -14.31 4.53
CA GLU A 99 10.10 -14.12 5.95
C GLU A 99 10.14 -12.61 6.27
N LEU A 100 9.27 -12.18 7.17
CA LEU A 100 9.24 -10.82 7.70
C LEU A 100 9.36 -10.80 9.22
N ARG A 101 9.72 -9.65 9.75
CA ARG A 101 9.95 -9.41 11.17
C ARG A 101 8.81 -8.61 11.78
N PHE A 102 8.34 -9.09 12.93
CA PHE A 102 7.45 -8.34 13.82
C PHE A 102 8.31 -7.74 14.93
N PHE A 103 8.53 -6.44 14.89
CA PHE A 103 9.27 -5.71 15.91
C PHE A 103 8.35 -5.42 17.10
N TYR A 104 8.81 -5.77 18.29
CA TYR A 104 8.03 -5.55 19.51
C TYR A 104 8.00 -4.06 19.89
N ASP A 105 6.82 -3.59 20.28
CA ASP A 105 6.60 -2.19 20.69
C ASP A 105 7.13 -1.90 22.11
N GLY A 106 7.45 -2.95 22.89
CA GLY A 106 7.94 -2.84 24.23
C GLY A 106 9.41 -2.37 24.34
N SER A 107 9.85 -2.14 25.59
CA SER A 107 11.26 -1.82 25.82
C SER A 107 12.15 -3.01 25.46
N PRO A 108 13.16 -2.83 24.57
CA PRO A 108 14.10 -3.91 24.26
C PRO A 108 14.82 -4.48 25.49
N LYS A 109 14.87 -3.71 26.59
CA LYS A 109 15.45 -4.17 27.85
C LYS A 109 14.67 -5.34 28.47
N ASP A 110 13.44 -5.57 28.10
CA ASP A 110 12.61 -6.66 28.59
C ASP A 110 12.75 -7.95 27.78
N TYR A 111 13.60 -7.93 26.77
CA TYR A 111 13.82 -9.05 25.85
C TYR A 111 15.30 -9.44 25.77
N TYR A 112 15.53 -10.72 25.52
CA TYR A 112 16.82 -11.25 25.11
C TYR A 112 16.75 -11.70 23.65
N TYR A 113 17.74 -11.35 22.88
CA TYR A 113 17.94 -11.83 21.53
C TYR A 113 18.70 -13.14 21.57
N LEU A 114 18.22 -14.14 20.81
CA LEU A 114 18.82 -15.45 20.65
C LEU A 114 19.50 -15.51 19.28
N PRO A 115 20.84 -15.41 19.21
CA PRO A 115 21.54 -15.32 17.93
C PRO A 115 21.39 -16.57 17.04
N ALA A 116 21.23 -17.76 17.62
CA ALA A 116 21.09 -19.00 16.87
C ALA A 116 19.73 -19.06 16.14
N GLU A 117 18.66 -18.58 16.76
CA GLU A 117 17.29 -18.58 16.23
C GLU A 117 16.97 -17.30 15.47
N ASP A 118 17.79 -16.24 15.66
CA ASP A 118 17.59 -14.90 15.10
C ASP A 118 16.22 -14.31 15.46
N ILE A 119 15.84 -14.42 16.76
CA ILE A 119 14.60 -13.86 17.33
C ILE A 119 14.86 -13.29 18.73
N ALA A 120 13.97 -12.43 19.19
CA ALA A 120 13.96 -11.97 20.57
C ALA A 120 12.82 -12.63 21.34
N VAL A 121 13.09 -12.97 22.60
CA VAL A 121 12.14 -13.56 23.54
C VAL A 121 12.07 -12.75 24.82
N HIS A 122 10.91 -12.68 25.43
CA HIS A 122 10.73 -11.98 26.68
C HIS A 122 11.57 -12.64 27.79
N LYS A 123 12.08 -11.85 28.75
CA LYS A 123 12.95 -12.29 29.85
C LYS A 123 12.40 -13.47 30.62
N SER A 124 11.09 -13.54 30.82
CA SER A 124 10.46 -14.66 31.53
C SER A 124 10.67 -16.01 30.84
N ILE A 125 10.68 -16.04 29.51
CA ILE A 125 10.95 -17.22 28.70
C ILE A 125 12.44 -17.46 28.60
N ALA A 126 13.22 -16.41 28.38
CA ALA A 126 14.67 -16.46 28.22
C ALA A 126 15.39 -16.97 29.48
N SER A 127 14.73 -17.00 30.64
CA SER A 127 15.30 -17.59 31.87
C SER A 127 15.65 -19.07 31.73
N ALA A 128 14.97 -19.78 30.81
CA ALA A 128 15.23 -21.20 30.52
C ALA A 128 16.40 -21.39 29.52
N VAL A 129 16.93 -20.33 28.93
CA VAL A 129 18.05 -20.41 27.97
C VAL A 129 19.34 -20.06 28.69
N ASP A 130 20.42 -20.79 28.40
CA ASP A 130 21.72 -20.53 28.98
C ASP A 130 22.24 -19.13 28.63
N LYS A 131 22.95 -18.52 29.56
CA LYS A 131 23.45 -17.14 29.42
C LYS A 131 24.35 -16.95 28.21
N GLU A 132 25.07 -17.98 27.79
CA GLU A 132 25.97 -17.96 26.65
C GLU A 132 25.25 -17.89 25.31
N HIS A 133 23.98 -18.30 25.24
CA HIS A 133 23.17 -18.35 24.03
C HIS A 133 22.16 -17.19 23.91
N ARG A 134 22.23 -16.21 24.80
CA ARG A 134 21.36 -15.03 24.78
C ARG A 134 22.10 -13.74 25.03
N VAL A 135 21.73 -12.70 24.32
CA VAL A 135 22.27 -11.34 24.49
C VAL A 135 21.14 -10.37 24.78
N GLN A 136 21.42 -9.27 25.46
CA GLN A 136 20.41 -8.24 25.70
C GLN A 136 19.91 -7.71 24.36
N ALA A 137 18.58 -7.74 24.14
CA ALA A 137 18.00 -7.18 22.92
C ALA A 137 18.17 -5.65 22.85
N ASN A 138 18.19 -5.15 21.65
CA ASN A 138 18.24 -3.73 21.32
C ASN A 138 17.18 -3.42 20.24
N ALA A 139 17.02 -2.15 19.87
CA ALA A 139 15.99 -1.72 18.94
C ALA A 139 16.10 -2.35 17.52
N SER A 140 17.26 -2.88 17.15
CA SER A 140 17.46 -3.48 15.83
C SER A 140 17.17 -4.98 15.81
N ASN A 141 17.25 -5.68 16.95
CA ASN A 141 17.11 -7.13 17.06
C ASN A 141 15.98 -7.58 18.00
N CYS A 142 15.10 -6.66 18.45
CA CYS A 142 13.95 -6.96 19.29
C CYS A 142 12.74 -7.33 18.44
N TYR A 143 12.76 -8.53 17.83
CA TYR A 143 11.70 -8.98 16.92
C TYR A 143 11.48 -10.50 16.98
N SER A 144 10.31 -10.93 16.51
CA SER A 144 10.05 -12.30 16.04
C SER A 144 10.00 -12.35 14.52
N LYS A 145 10.15 -13.55 13.95
CA LYS A 145 10.09 -13.81 12.50
C LYS A 145 8.87 -14.63 12.14
N LYS A 146 8.34 -14.41 10.97
CA LYS A 146 7.27 -15.22 10.39
C LYS A 146 7.47 -15.36 8.90
N TYR A 147 7.43 -16.58 8.39
CA TYR A 147 7.31 -16.84 6.95
C TYR A 147 5.84 -17.00 6.61
N ALA A 148 5.33 -16.14 5.75
CA ALA A 148 3.93 -16.14 5.33
C ALA A 148 3.75 -15.40 4.00
N ILE A 149 2.49 -15.31 3.57
CA ILE A 149 2.04 -14.41 2.51
C ILE A 149 1.51 -13.16 3.20
N PHE A 150 2.02 -12.01 2.81
CA PHE A 150 1.70 -10.74 3.45
C PHE A 150 1.07 -9.76 2.47
N LEU A 151 0.12 -8.99 2.96
CA LEU A 151 -0.46 -7.85 2.25
C LEU A 151 0.42 -6.62 2.49
N PRO A 152 1.01 -6.00 1.44
CA PRO A 152 1.73 -4.75 1.61
C PRO A 152 0.77 -3.63 2.01
N GLN A 153 1.20 -2.78 2.93
CA GLN A 153 0.49 -1.58 3.35
C GLN A 153 1.47 -0.41 3.45
N TYR A 154 1.01 0.78 3.10
CA TYR A 154 1.85 1.98 3.05
C TYR A 154 1.73 2.82 4.32
N ASP A 155 0.69 2.56 5.10
CA ASP A 155 0.50 3.00 6.48
C ASP A 155 0.09 1.79 7.32
N ALA A 156 0.40 1.81 8.61
CA ALA A 156 0.12 0.72 9.53
C ALA A 156 -1.39 0.66 9.90
N VAL A 157 -2.24 0.42 8.90
CA VAL A 157 -3.70 0.36 9.03
C VAL A 157 -4.14 -0.93 9.73
N PHE A 158 -3.51 -2.04 9.38
CA PHE A 158 -3.79 -3.37 9.94
C PHE A 158 -2.67 -3.83 10.86
N SER A 159 -3.03 -4.54 11.92
CA SER A 159 -2.09 -5.13 12.88
C SER A 159 -2.27 -6.66 12.93
N PRO A 160 -1.22 -7.44 13.16
CA PRO A 160 0.16 -7.04 13.46
C PRO A 160 0.91 -6.48 12.23
N VAL A 161 1.88 -5.57 12.46
CA VAL A 161 2.68 -4.93 11.43
C VAL A 161 4.03 -5.63 11.29
N PHE A 162 4.29 -6.20 10.12
CA PHE A 162 5.56 -6.82 9.77
C PHE A 162 6.41 -5.87 8.93
N ARG A 163 7.73 -5.98 9.02
CA ARG A 163 8.69 -5.18 8.25
C ARG A 163 9.94 -5.99 7.93
N GLU A 164 10.64 -5.59 6.88
CA GLU A 164 12.00 -6.12 6.59
C GLU A 164 13.04 -5.53 7.54
N GLN A 165 12.87 -4.25 7.91
CA GLN A 165 13.78 -3.49 8.76
C GLN A 165 13.01 -2.66 9.80
N PRO A 166 13.58 -2.34 10.98
CA PRO A 166 12.88 -1.66 12.08
C PRO A 166 12.23 -0.33 11.70
N ARG A 167 12.84 0.41 10.76
CA ARG A 167 12.40 1.73 10.32
C ARG A 167 12.01 1.78 8.85
N GLY A 168 11.73 0.62 8.24
CA GLY A 168 11.27 0.55 6.86
C GLY A 168 9.94 1.30 6.70
N ARG A 169 9.81 2.11 5.63
CA ARG A 169 8.56 2.80 5.30
C ARG A 169 7.47 1.81 4.89
N LYS A 170 7.86 0.81 4.10
CA LYS A 170 6.96 -0.26 3.67
C LYS A 170 6.73 -1.21 4.83
N CYS A 171 5.49 -1.51 5.10
CA CYS A 171 5.08 -2.48 6.10
C CYS A 171 4.07 -3.45 5.51
N TYR A 172 3.76 -4.50 6.26
CA TYR A 172 2.98 -5.64 5.77
C TYR A 172 2.06 -6.15 6.88
N PHE A 173 0.93 -6.74 6.46
CA PHE A 173 -0.05 -7.41 7.32
C PHE A 173 -0.20 -8.88 6.93
#